data_8b37d01afabe736291cf5921e2541c2e
#
_entry.id   8b37d01afabe736291cf5921e2541c2e
#
_cell.length_a   1.000
_cell.length_b   1.000
_cell.length_c   1.000
_cell.angle_alpha   90.00
_cell.angle_beta   90.00
_cell.angle_gamma   90.00
#
_symmetry.space_group_name_H-M   'P 1'
#
loop_
_entity.id
_entity.type
_entity.pdbx_description
1 polymer ?
#
loop_
_entity_poly.entity_id
_entity_poly.type
_entity_poly.pdbx_seq_one_letter_code
_entity_poly.pdbx_strand_id
1 'polypeptide(L)'
;MRRLLLLLPLMMIAACLKAQRADNYKPTNNAYVRLTKTNMPIVFINVNGRMIQREDRITARMKIIDNGEGQYNYGDTLAYPNQKVDYEGYVALKYRGNSSFNNSDKKPYSFRPLDKPLEEGGEKQKVKIMGMGKDNDWALLAPFSDKSMIRDVLTFELGRPYFDFVPHAKFCEVVLDGTYYGVFIMSERVGKGKKRLNLNDPGEDDGDLTGDYQVEIDRDDEPEYYQSKYHPVDGNGNDITSNKITYQYSAPDYEDFAELPPGTREALHKQIDDMEASFRTDYYTDPERGYRKYIDVTSFIDYMLSTEFSFNIDGYRLSTNLYKYSETRAAREGLDPRWKMSLWDFNIAYGNANYSQGERTDLWQYDFNARNSDPQLVPFWWYKLTHDKSFMNDVKLRWQQYRNGQYSDEAIEMKIDSLTNIIISGGALGRNQSAWNIIGRSVWPNYYVGQTYGDEIEYLKNWIRNRVIFMDKKLLPRDPSIHYVPVDVVRGWNGDVVIEALPASSSTTGAIDGNRSFYSEAVIKEGGLPDDRVVVSNSDIEYHLASYDGNNALYLTYSGQRGDIVFDKPFATSELCMLATSGKG
;
A
#
# COMPACT_ATOMS: atom_id res chain seq x y z
N MET A 1 -43.52 -48.88 15.38
CA MET A 1 -42.19 -48.56 15.95
C MET A 1 -41.19 -48.38 14.82
N ARG A 2 -40.98 -47.16 14.38
CA ARG A 2 -39.87 -46.77 13.50
C ARG A 2 -39.24 -45.52 14.12
N ARG A 3 -38.05 -45.70 14.66
CA ARG A 3 -37.23 -44.57 15.17
C ARG A 3 -36.67 -43.85 13.95
N LEU A 4 -37.10 -42.63 13.76
CA LEU A 4 -36.51 -41.67 12.83
C LEU A 4 -35.25 -41.12 13.50
N LEU A 5 -34.08 -41.56 13.06
CA LEU A 5 -32.81 -40.90 13.38
C LEU A 5 -32.74 -39.61 12.54
N LEU A 6 -32.96 -38.49 13.16
CA LEU A 6 -32.58 -37.18 12.62
C LEU A 6 -31.05 -37.05 12.74
N LEU A 7 -30.37 -37.35 11.65
CA LEU A 7 -28.98 -36.86 11.42
C LEU A 7 -29.05 -35.36 11.13
N LEU A 8 -28.86 -34.55 12.16
CA LEU A 8 -28.46 -33.17 11.98
C LEU A 8 -27.07 -33.20 11.32
N PRO A 9 -26.87 -32.52 10.17
CA PRO A 9 -25.53 -32.25 9.72
C PRO A 9 -24.93 -31.28 10.76
N LEU A 10 -23.94 -31.75 11.52
CA LEU A 10 -22.97 -30.90 12.14
C LEU A 10 -22.28 -30.15 10.97
N MET A 11 -22.83 -29.02 10.57
CA MET A 11 -22.00 -27.97 9.98
C MET A 11 -20.97 -27.65 11.07
N MET A 12 -19.80 -28.26 10.96
CA MET A 12 -18.59 -27.66 11.51
C MET A 12 -18.50 -26.28 10.89
N ILE A 13 -19.01 -25.30 11.59
CA ILE A 13 -18.47 -23.95 11.57
C ILE A 13 -17.04 -24.17 12.09
N ALA A 14 -16.12 -24.45 11.17
CA ALA A 14 -14.71 -24.19 11.38
C ALA A 14 -14.59 -22.64 11.46
N ALA A 15 -15.12 -22.06 12.55
CA ALA A 15 -14.50 -20.91 13.11
C ALA A 15 -13.04 -21.34 13.31
N CYS A 16 -12.17 -20.90 12.43
CA CYS A 16 -10.74 -20.88 12.68
C CYS A 16 -10.49 -19.89 13.80
N LEU A 17 -10.88 -20.26 15.01
CA LEU A 17 -10.16 -19.89 16.20
C LEU A 17 -8.78 -20.54 16.01
N LYS A 18 -7.87 -19.82 15.33
CA LYS A 18 -6.46 -20.14 15.43
C LYS A 18 -6.20 -20.10 16.93
N ALA A 19 -6.08 -21.27 17.56
CA ALA A 19 -5.77 -21.33 18.97
C ALA A 19 -4.57 -20.43 19.20
N GLN A 20 -4.67 -19.54 20.18
CA GLN A 20 -3.57 -18.65 20.52
C GLN A 20 -2.34 -19.51 20.81
N ARG A 21 -1.23 -19.22 20.11
CA ARG A 21 -0.01 -20.02 20.29
C ARG A 21 0.53 -19.82 21.69
N ALA A 22 0.86 -20.93 22.35
CA ALA A 22 1.36 -20.92 23.73
C ALA A 22 2.73 -20.21 23.89
N ASP A 23 3.36 -19.82 22.79
CA ASP A 23 4.70 -19.23 22.75
C ASP A 23 4.72 -17.79 22.21
N ASN A 24 3.61 -17.08 22.27
CA ASN A 24 3.48 -15.72 21.71
C ASN A 24 3.90 -15.62 20.24
N TYR A 25 3.56 -16.61 19.42
CA TYR A 25 3.92 -16.66 18.00
C TYR A 25 5.43 -16.57 17.73
N LYS A 26 6.23 -17.27 18.52
CA LYS A 26 7.68 -17.38 18.31
C LYS A 26 8.02 -17.81 16.89
N PRO A 27 9.14 -17.33 16.34
CA PRO A 27 9.67 -17.81 15.08
C PRO A 27 9.90 -19.33 15.11
N THR A 28 9.46 -20.02 14.06
CA THR A 28 9.52 -21.48 14.00
C THR A 28 10.92 -22.03 13.74
N ASN A 29 11.80 -21.22 13.15
CA ASN A 29 13.17 -21.63 12.78
C ASN A 29 14.25 -21.09 13.70
N ASN A 30 13.89 -20.53 14.84
CA ASN A 30 14.79 -19.66 15.51
C ASN A 30 15.61 -20.23 16.60
N ALA A 31 15.58 -21.51 16.82
CA ALA A 31 16.15 -22.10 18.03
C ALA A 31 17.48 -21.47 18.52
N TYR A 32 18.19 -20.74 17.65
CA TYR A 32 19.53 -20.23 17.98
C TYR A 32 19.91 -18.88 17.34
N VAL A 33 18.94 -18.08 16.87
CA VAL A 33 19.26 -16.76 16.32
C VAL A 33 19.70 -15.84 17.47
N ARG A 34 20.98 -15.47 17.48
CA ARG A 34 21.54 -14.56 18.46
C ARG A 34 21.80 -13.19 17.86
N LEU A 35 21.21 -12.16 18.46
CA LEU A 35 21.50 -10.77 18.14
C LEU A 35 22.76 -10.34 18.92
N THR A 36 23.90 -10.28 18.24
CA THR A 36 25.14 -9.79 18.82
C THR A 36 25.29 -8.30 18.66
N LYS A 37 25.20 -7.81 17.41
CA LYS A 37 25.27 -6.39 17.08
C LYS A 37 24.43 -6.09 15.83
N THR A 38 23.95 -4.86 15.70
CA THR A 38 23.21 -4.36 14.56
C THR A 38 23.39 -2.86 14.38
N ASN A 39 23.16 -2.35 13.17
CA ASN A 39 23.09 -0.91 12.88
C ASN A 39 21.69 -0.32 13.16
N MET A 40 20.71 -1.15 13.53
CA MET A 40 19.36 -0.73 13.87
C MET A 40 19.16 -0.62 15.37
N PRO A 41 18.22 0.20 15.86
CA PRO A 41 17.75 0.14 17.24
C PRO A 41 17.31 -1.27 17.63
N ILE A 42 17.53 -1.63 18.90
CA ILE A 42 17.09 -2.91 19.46
C ILE A 42 15.98 -2.66 20.46
N VAL A 43 14.84 -3.33 20.25
CA VAL A 43 13.68 -3.27 21.14
C VAL A 43 13.58 -4.56 21.94
N PHE A 44 13.89 -4.50 23.22
CA PHE A 44 13.69 -5.60 24.17
C PHE A 44 12.30 -5.47 24.79
N ILE A 45 11.51 -6.53 24.71
CA ILE A 45 10.19 -6.63 25.33
C ILE A 45 10.23 -7.82 26.30
N ASN A 46 9.81 -7.60 27.53
CA ASN A 46 9.69 -8.66 28.52
C ASN A 46 8.26 -8.69 29.06
N VAL A 47 7.56 -9.78 28.78
CA VAL A 47 6.20 -10.06 29.26
C VAL A 47 6.18 -11.09 30.39
N ASN A 48 7.37 -11.54 30.87
CA ASN A 48 7.53 -12.57 31.89
C ASN A 48 6.76 -13.87 31.55
N GLY A 49 6.81 -14.30 30.29
CA GLY A 49 6.12 -15.49 29.80
C GLY A 49 4.61 -15.36 29.70
N ARG A 50 4.03 -14.18 29.97
CA ARG A 50 2.58 -13.95 29.80
C ARG A 50 2.20 -13.99 28.33
N MET A 51 0.98 -14.47 28.04
CA MET A 51 0.43 -14.44 26.70
C MET A 51 -0.07 -13.04 26.35
N ILE A 52 0.46 -12.50 25.25
CA ILE A 52 -0.02 -11.24 24.69
C ILE A 52 -1.40 -11.47 24.08
N GLN A 53 -2.34 -10.56 24.33
CA GLN A 53 -3.71 -10.64 23.86
C GLN A 53 -3.92 -9.77 22.62
N ARG A 54 -5.00 -10.01 21.89
CA ARG A 54 -5.40 -9.16 20.77
C ARG A 54 -6.29 -8.02 21.24
N GLU A 55 -7.23 -8.30 22.10
CA GLU A 55 -8.20 -7.31 22.58
C GLU A 55 -7.66 -6.55 23.78
N ASP A 56 -7.26 -7.25 24.82
CA ASP A 56 -6.79 -6.63 26.05
C ASP A 56 -5.29 -6.34 26.01
N ARG A 57 -4.90 -5.24 26.64
CA ARG A 57 -3.49 -4.91 26.84
C ARG A 57 -2.97 -5.56 28.10
N ILE A 58 -1.75 -6.07 28.03
CA ILE A 58 -1.02 -6.58 29.18
C ILE A 58 0.15 -5.64 29.52
N THR A 59 0.55 -5.58 30.75
CA THR A 59 1.78 -4.89 31.16
C THR A 59 3.00 -5.66 30.65
N ALA A 60 3.92 -4.96 30.00
CA ALA A 60 5.26 -5.46 29.67
C ALA A 60 6.34 -4.47 30.11
N ARG A 61 7.56 -4.94 30.25
CA ARG A 61 8.75 -4.07 30.33
C ARG A 61 9.33 -3.93 28.94
N MET A 62 9.63 -2.70 28.54
CA MET A 62 10.28 -2.43 27.26
C MET A 62 11.55 -1.63 27.50
N LYS A 63 12.63 -2.01 26.79
CA LYS A 63 13.89 -1.26 26.73
C LYS A 63 14.31 -1.10 25.27
N ILE A 64 14.65 0.12 24.88
CA ILE A 64 15.11 0.44 23.53
C ILE A 64 16.55 0.94 23.62
N ILE A 65 17.44 0.29 22.88
CA ILE A 65 18.83 0.72 22.71
C ILE A 65 18.94 1.38 21.34
N ASP A 66 19.39 2.63 21.31
CA ASP A 66 19.65 3.39 20.08
C ASP A 66 20.87 4.28 20.28
N ASN A 67 22.04 3.82 19.87
CA ASN A 67 23.30 4.57 19.95
C ASN A 67 23.38 5.71 18.92
N GLY A 68 22.41 5.78 18.01
CA GLY A 68 22.31 6.81 16.98
C GLY A 68 22.84 6.37 15.61
N GLU A 69 22.65 7.23 14.64
CA GLU A 69 23.02 6.98 13.26
C GLU A 69 24.50 6.66 13.09
N GLY A 70 24.81 5.67 12.25
CA GLY A 70 26.18 5.21 11.98
C GLY A 70 26.83 4.42 13.12
N GLN A 71 26.16 4.22 14.26
CA GLN A 71 26.66 3.46 15.39
C GLN A 71 26.04 2.05 15.43
N TYR A 72 26.79 1.09 16.02
CA TYR A 72 26.24 -0.23 16.28
C TYR A 72 25.56 -0.29 17.65
N ASN A 73 24.45 -1.02 17.70
CA ASN A 73 23.76 -1.43 18.93
C ASN A 73 24.09 -2.90 19.22
N TYR A 74 24.26 -3.24 20.49
CA TYR A 74 24.67 -4.58 20.92
C TYR A 74 23.58 -5.25 21.73
N GLY A 75 23.31 -6.53 21.41
CA GLY A 75 22.29 -7.33 22.08
C GLY A 75 22.65 -7.75 23.51
N ASP A 76 23.95 -7.87 23.84
CA ASP A 76 24.42 -8.16 25.19
C ASP A 76 24.60 -6.85 25.97
N THR A 77 23.57 -6.47 26.71
CA THR A 77 23.59 -5.23 27.51
C THR A 77 24.45 -5.32 28.77
N LEU A 78 24.87 -6.52 29.18
CA LEU A 78 25.80 -6.70 30.31
C LEU A 78 27.25 -6.52 29.85
N ALA A 79 27.60 -7.06 28.70
CA ALA A 79 28.93 -6.85 28.11
C ALA A 79 29.12 -5.42 27.59
N TYR A 80 28.01 -4.74 27.18
CA TYR A 80 28.02 -3.37 26.68
C TYR A 80 27.09 -2.47 27.51
N PRO A 81 27.43 -2.14 28.76
CA PRO A 81 26.53 -1.44 29.68
C PRO A 81 26.36 0.06 29.37
N ASN A 82 27.27 0.66 28.58
CA ASN A 82 27.28 2.11 28.31
C ASN A 82 26.53 2.50 27.03
N GLN A 83 25.68 1.62 26.50
CA GLN A 83 24.86 1.94 25.34
C GLN A 83 23.80 2.98 25.69
N LYS A 84 23.46 3.81 24.71
CA LYS A 84 22.40 4.80 24.87
C LYS A 84 21.05 4.10 24.95
N VAL A 85 20.38 4.25 26.09
CA VAL A 85 18.99 3.84 26.29
C VAL A 85 18.10 4.95 25.80
N ASP A 86 17.36 4.70 24.74
CA ASP A 86 16.39 5.65 24.16
C ASP A 86 15.08 5.65 24.97
N TYR A 87 14.63 4.48 25.39
CA TYR A 87 13.47 4.29 26.27
C TYR A 87 13.68 3.10 27.20
N GLU A 88 13.24 3.22 28.45
CA GLU A 88 13.11 2.08 29.37
C GLU A 88 11.93 2.34 30.33
N GLY A 89 10.93 1.45 30.31
CA GLY A 89 9.76 1.62 31.16
C GLY A 89 8.73 0.49 31.03
N TYR A 90 7.59 0.70 31.66
CA TYR A 90 6.41 -0.14 31.47
C TYR A 90 5.65 0.26 30.23
N VAL A 91 5.04 -0.71 29.58
CA VAL A 91 4.16 -0.49 28.44
C VAL A 91 2.91 -1.35 28.54
N ALA A 92 1.76 -0.82 28.10
CA ALA A 92 0.55 -1.57 27.84
C ALA A 92 0.63 -2.13 26.43
N LEU A 93 0.85 -3.44 26.27
CA LEU A 93 1.13 -4.13 25.01
C LEU A 93 -0.04 -5.00 24.58
N LYS A 94 -0.38 -4.98 23.30
CA LYS A 94 -1.30 -5.96 22.67
C LYS A 94 -0.90 -6.26 21.23
N TYR A 95 -1.41 -7.35 20.65
CA TYR A 95 -1.37 -7.53 19.21
C TYR A 95 -2.27 -6.51 18.50
N ARG A 96 -1.95 -6.21 17.23
CA ARG A 96 -2.73 -5.32 16.39
C ARG A 96 -2.95 -5.89 14.99
N GLY A 97 -3.77 -5.18 14.22
CA GLY A 97 -4.04 -5.46 12.82
C GLY A 97 -5.12 -6.53 12.63
N ASN A 98 -5.74 -6.52 11.47
CA ASN A 98 -6.71 -7.52 11.04
C ASN A 98 -6.04 -8.55 10.14
N SER A 99 -5.84 -8.25 8.85
CA SER A 99 -5.19 -9.17 7.89
C SER A 99 -3.76 -9.55 8.30
N SER A 100 -2.97 -8.57 8.76
CA SER A 100 -1.61 -8.79 9.25
C SER A 100 -1.54 -9.67 10.51
N PHE A 101 -2.56 -9.62 11.37
CA PHE A 101 -2.65 -10.54 12.50
C PHE A 101 -3.12 -11.94 12.06
N ASN A 102 -4.18 -12.02 11.25
CA ASN A 102 -4.83 -13.30 10.93
C ASN A 102 -3.98 -14.16 9.98
N ASN A 103 -3.27 -13.55 9.03
CA ASN A 103 -2.60 -14.25 7.93
C ASN A 103 -1.07 -14.31 8.04
N SER A 104 -0.48 -13.72 9.08
CA SER A 104 0.98 -13.76 9.28
C SER A 104 1.34 -14.48 10.56
N ASP A 105 2.43 -15.24 10.56
CA ASP A 105 2.96 -15.83 11.80
C ASP A 105 3.71 -14.80 12.63
N LYS A 106 4.38 -13.84 12.01
CA LYS A 106 5.05 -12.71 12.66
C LYS A 106 4.02 -11.62 12.95
N LYS A 107 3.62 -11.48 14.22
CA LYS A 107 2.51 -10.60 14.62
C LYS A 107 2.98 -9.17 14.88
N PRO A 108 2.24 -8.16 14.42
CA PRO A 108 2.47 -6.77 14.78
C PRO A 108 1.91 -6.44 16.18
N TYR A 109 2.49 -5.41 16.81
CA TYR A 109 2.10 -4.97 18.15
C TYR A 109 1.64 -3.50 18.14
N SER A 110 0.76 -3.18 19.10
CA SER A 110 0.48 -1.81 19.53
C SER A 110 0.87 -1.69 21.00
N PHE A 111 1.52 -0.60 21.36
CA PHE A 111 1.87 -0.39 22.76
C PHE A 111 1.70 1.07 23.18
N ARG A 112 1.46 1.26 24.48
CA ARG A 112 1.33 2.56 25.13
C ARG A 112 2.28 2.62 26.32
N PRO A 113 3.23 3.55 26.37
CA PRO A 113 4.08 3.75 27.52
C PRO A 113 3.29 4.07 28.77
N LEU A 114 3.69 3.55 29.92
CA LEU A 114 3.01 3.70 31.20
C LEU A 114 3.98 4.23 32.26
N ASP A 115 3.43 4.93 33.28
CA ASP A 115 4.17 5.37 34.47
C ASP A 115 4.44 4.21 35.44
N LYS A 116 3.51 3.25 35.53
CA LYS A 116 3.57 2.04 36.34
C LYS A 116 2.74 0.91 35.70
N PRO A 117 2.79 -0.33 36.22
CA PRO A 117 2.01 -1.44 35.70
C PRO A 117 0.51 -1.15 35.63
N LEU A 118 -0.21 -1.71 34.64
CA LEU A 118 -1.67 -1.62 34.52
C LEU A 118 -2.37 -2.14 35.79
N GLU A 119 -1.85 -3.22 36.36
CA GLU A 119 -2.38 -3.87 37.56
C GLU A 119 -2.29 -2.96 38.81
N GLU A 120 -1.45 -1.94 38.75
CA GLU A 120 -1.29 -0.91 39.79
C GLU A 120 -2.00 0.41 39.41
N GLY A 121 -2.85 0.39 38.37
CA GLY A 121 -3.54 1.58 37.87
C GLY A 121 -2.61 2.50 37.06
N GLY A 122 -1.74 1.93 36.23
CA GLY A 122 -0.81 2.67 35.38
C GLY A 122 -1.51 3.53 34.32
N GLU A 123 -1.05 4.77 34.18
CA GLU A 123 -1.56 5.74 33.23
C GLU A 123 -0.64 5.91 32.02
N LYS A 124 -1.23 6.28 30.89
CA LYS A 124 -0.51 6.50 29.63
C LYS A 124 0.46 7.68 29.77
N GLN A 125 1.69 7.50 29.29
CA GLN A 125 2.69 8.57 29.24
C GLN A 125 3.13 8.89 27.84
N LYS A 126 3.21 10.19 27.51
CA LYS A 126 3.79 10.65 26.25
C LYS A 126 5.31 10.60 26.32
N VAL A 127 5.94 9.81 25.48
CA VAL A 127 7.40 9.65 25.38
C VAL A 127 7.89 9.85 23.95
N LYS A 128 9.16 10.25 23.80
CA LYS A 128 9.86 10.18 22.51
C LYS A 128 10.43 8.79 22.34
N ILE A 129 10.37 8.26 21.13
CA ILE A 129 10.97 6.97 20.78
C ILE A 129 11.77 7.13 19.50
N MET A 130 13.04 6.73 19.53
CA MET A 130 13.96 6.76 18.37
C MET A 130 13.99 8.14 17.67
N GLY A 131 13.88 9.22 18.44
CA GLY A 131 13.89 10.59 17.91
C GLY A 131 12.58 11.06 17.24
N MET A 132 11.55 10.20 17.18
CA MET A 132 10.22 10.57 16.65
C MET A 132 9.43 11.45 17.63
N GLY A 133 8.29 11.97 17.22
CA GLY A 133 7.48 12.88 18.01
C GLY A 133 7.04 12.30 19.35
N LYS A 134 6.90 13.15 20.39
CA LYS A 134 6.45 12.72 21.71
C LYS A 134 4.98 12.34 21.69
N ASP A 135 4.67 11.06 21.97
CA ASP A 135 3.30 10.53 22.00
C ASP A 135 3.16 9.33 22.95
N ASN A 136 1.94 8.86 23.17
CA ASN A 136 1.61 7.74 24.02
C ASN A 136 1.01 6.52 23.29
N ASP A 137 0.94 6.52 21.96
CA ASP A 137 0.41 5.38 21.18
C ASP A 137 1.34 5.07 19.99
N TRP A 138 1.87 3.86 19.96
CA TRP A 138 2.91 3.44 19.04
C TRP A 138 2.58 2.10 18.39
N ALA A 139 3.07 1.89 17.17
CA ALA A 139 2.96 0.63 16.46
C ALA A 139 4.33 0.01 16.21
N LEU A 140 4.43 -1.31 16.40
CA LEU A 140 5.50 -2.15 15.89
C LEU A 140 4.91 -2.97 14.75
N LEU A 141 5.10 -2.51 13.51
CA LEU A 141 4.65 -3.20 12.32
C LEU A 141 5.57 -4.38 12.04
N ALA A 142 5.00 -5.49 11.63
CA ALA A 142 5.72 -6.74 11.39
C ALA A 142 5.71 -7.08 9.90
N PRO A 143 6.69 -6.61 9.10
CA PRO A 143 6.75 -6.96 7.69
C PRO A 143 7.01 -8.45 7.53
N PHE A 144 5.97 -9.19 7.14
CA PHE A 144 6.01 -10.64 6.91
C PHE A 144 5.62 -10.97 5.47
N SER A 145 4.43 -10.56 5.02
CA SER A 145 4.04 -10.66 3.62
C SER A 145 4.82 -9.68 2.73
N ASP A 146 5.17 -8.50 3.24
CA ASP A 146 6.15 -7.63 2.57
C ASP A 146 7.57 -8.16 2.79
N LYS A 147 8.04 -9.00 1.87
CA LYS A 147 9.38 -9.60 1.94
C LYS A 147 10.50 -8.61 1.64
N SER A 148 10.20 -7.50 0.97
CA SER A 148 11.13 -6.38 0.84
C SER A 148 11.34 -5.65 2.17
N MET A 149 10.36 -5.71 3.06
CA MET A 149 10.27 -5.04 4.38
C MET A 149 10.23 -3.52 4.30
N ILE A 150 10.13 -2.90 3.13
CA ILE A 150 10.30 -1.45 2.96
C ILE A 150 9.07 -0.72 2.42
N ARG A 151 8.00 -1.40 1.99
CA ARG A 151 6.87 -0.78 1.27
C ARG A 151 6.19 0.34 2.05
N ASP A 152 5.87 0.12 3.34
CA ASP A 152 5.30 1.17 4.20
C ASP A 152 6.25 2.36 4.33
N VAL A 153 7.51 2.08 4.70
CA VAL A 153 8.51 3.13 4.94
C VAL A 153 8.81 3.90 3.66
N LEU A 154 8.90 3.21 2.51
CA LEU A 154 9.10 3.84 1.19
C LEU A 154 7.98 4.84 0.90
N THR A 155 6.71 4.42 1.06
CA THR A 155 5.57 5.31 0.82
C THR A 155 5.56 6.50 1.76
N PHE A 156 5.82 6.29 3.05
CA PHE A 156 5.87 7.37 4.03
C PHE A 156 6.98 8.37 3.73
N GLU A 157 8.16 7.89 3.34
CA GLU A 157 9.29 8.76 3.03
C GLU A 157 9.11 9.54 1.72
N LEU A 158 8.52 8.93 0.69
CA LEU A 158 8.21 9.61 -0.57
C LEU A 158 7.08 10.64 -0.40
N GLY A 159 6.06 10.30 0.39
CA GLY A 159 4.91 11.17 0.62
C GLY A 159 5.17 12.33 1.59
N ARG A 160 6.12 12.20 2.51
CA ARG A 160 6.35 13.14 3.62
C ARG A 160 6.41 14.63 3.22
N PRO A 161 7.04 15.06 2.11
CA PRO A 161 7.09 16.47 1.72
C PRO A 161 5.75 17.07 1.29
N TYR A 162 4.72 16.25 1.10
CA TYR A 162 3.46 16.65 0.46
C TYR A 162 2.26 16.66 1.41
N PHE A 163 2.40 16.12 2.61
CA PHE A 163 1.32 16.03 3.61
C PHE A 163 1.67 16.81 4.88
N ASP A 164 0.68 17.34 5.54
CA ASP A 164 0.87 17.99 6.86
C ASP A 164 1.44 16.99 7.88
N PHE A 165 1.01 15.74 7.79
CA PHE A 165 1.51 14.63 8.59
C PHE A 165 1.52 13.31 7.83
N VAL A 166 2.65 12.63 7.90
CA VAL A 166 2.83 11.23 7.54
C VAL A 166 3.59 10.55 8.66
N PRO A 167 3.22 9.35 9.12
CA PRO A 167 3.94 8.68 10.21
C PRO A 167 5.43 8.57 9.96
N HIS A 168 6.23 8.93 10.94
CA HIS A 168 7.63 8.56 10.94
C HIS A 168 7.74 7.09 11.30
N ALA A 169 8.63 6.40 10.63
CA ALA A 169 8.84 4.97 10.80
C ALA A 169 10.35 4.64 10.77
N LYS A 170 10.78 3.74 11.63
CA LYS A 170 12.18 3.32 11.71
C LYS A 170 12.28 1.80 11.86
N PHE A 171 13.19 1.20 11.10
CA PHE A 171 13.49 -0.22 11.29
C PHE A 171 14.14 -0.46 12.65
N CYS A 172 13.80 -1.57 13.27
CA CYS A 172 14.38 -2.04 14.51
C CYS A 172 14.40 -3.57 14.56
N GLU A 173 15.21 -4.13 15.44
CA GLU A 173 15.20 -5.56 15.72
C GLU A 173 14.57 -5.82 17.07
N VAL A 174 13.65 -6.79 17.14
CA VAL A 174 12.87 -7.08 18.35
C VAL A 174 13.33 -8.36 19.00
N VAL A 175 13.53 -8.29 20.33
CA VAL A 175 13.79 -9.42 21.21
C VAL A 175 12.69 -9.47 22.27
N LEU A 176 11.91 -10.56 22.30
CA LEU A 176 10.81 -10.76 23.26
C LEU A 176 11.14 -11.95 24.18
N ASP A 177 11.12 -11.72 25.49
CA ASP A 177 11.50 -12.72 26.51
C ASP A 177 12.81 -13.46 26.16
N GLY A 178 13.81 -12.70 25.70
CA GLY A 178 15.12 -13.22 25.31
C GLY A 178 15.19 -13.95 23.97
N THR A 179 14.07 -14.09 23.28
CA THR A 179 13.98 -14.72 21.94
C THR A 179 14.02 -13.64 20.86
N TYR A 180 14.82 -13.83 19.82
CA TYR A 180 14.88 -12.93 18.67
C TYR A 180 13.63 -13.09 17.79
N TYR A 181 12.94 -11.99 17.53
CA TYR A 181 11.69 -11.95 16.74
C TYR A 181 11.84 -11.36 15.33
N GLY A 182 13.01 -10.80 15.00
CA GLY A 182 13.28 -10.30 13.64
C GLY A 182 13.23 -8.79 13.50
N VAL A 183 13.23 -8.35 12.25
CA VAL A 183 13.13 -6.93 11.86
C VAL A 183 11.67 -6.49 11.95
N PHE A 184 11.43 -5.39 12.64
CA PHE A 184 10.16 -4.71 12.76
C PHE A 184 10.30 -3.26 12.30
N ILE A 185 9.18 -2.57 12.16
CA ILE A 185 9.11 -1.13 11.89
C ILE A 185 8.44 -0.48 13.10
N MET A 186 9.21 0.29 13.86
CA MET A 186 8.66 1.20 14.88
C MET A 186 8.05 2.38 14.17
N SER A 187 6.75 2.61 14.35
CA SER A 187 6.00 3.64 13.63
C SER A 187 5.14 4.48 14.56
N GLU A 188 5.08 5.78 14.26
CA GLU A 188 3.98 6.62 14.70
C GLU A 188 2.66 6.07 14.12
N ARG A 189 1.54 6.43 14.73
CA ARG A 189 0.20 6.19 14.16
C ARG A 189 -0.38 7.48 13.64
N VAL A 190 -1.21 7.41 12.60
CA VAL A 190 -2.10 8.52 12.27
C VAL A 190 -3.06 8.70 13.45
N GLY A 191 -3.12 9.88 14.02
CA GLY A 191 -3.93 10.11 15.21
C GLY A 191 -3.70 11.47 15.84
N LYS A 192 -4.57 11.79 16.80
CA LYS A 192 -4.49 13.00 17.60
C LYS A 192 -3.18 13.04 18.39
N GLY A 193 -2.39 14.08 18.21
CA GLY A 193 -1.15 14.31 18.92
C GLY A 193 -0.45 15.58 18.43
N LYS A 194 0.14 16.35 19.34
CA LYS A 194 0.78 17.64 19.01
C LYS A 194 1.85 17.56 17.90
N LYS A 195 2.46 16.40 17.71
CA LYS A 195 3.47 16.14 16.66
C LYS A 195 2.96 15.17 15.59
N ARG A 196 1.66 14.92 15.57
CA ARG A 196 0.94 14.12 14.56
C ARG A 196 -0.08 15.01 13.86
N LEU A 197 -1.34 14.67 13.83
CA LEU A 197 -2.39 15.49 13.21
C LEU A 197 -2.63 16.82 13.95
N ASN A 198 -2.09 16.96 15.16
CA ASN A 198 -2.23 18.16 16.00
C ASN A 198 -3.69 18.60 16.22
N LEU A 199 -4.59 17.66 16.42
CA LEU A 199 -5.99 17.91 16.74
C LEU A 199 -6.16 18.23 18.23
N ASN A 200 -7.08 19.13 18.55
CA ASN A 200 -7.59 19.40 19.90
C ASN A 200 -8.74 18.45 20.25
N ASP A 201 -9.38 18.63 21.41
CA ASP A 201 -10.67 18.02 21.67
C ASP A 201 -11.78 18.88 21.04
N PRO A 202 -12.81 18.28 20.41
CA PRO A 202 -13.93 19.04 19.88
C PRO A 202 -14.57 19.90 20.96
N GLY A 203 -14.80 21.17 20.64
CA GLY A 203 -15.36 22.14 21.59
C GLY A 203 -14.34 22.83 22.51
N GLU A 204 -13.07 22.42 22.52
CA GLU A 204 -12.00 23.09 23.28
C GLU A 204 -11.81 24.55 22.84
N ASP A 205 -12.02 24.85 21.57
CA ASP A 205 -11.92 26.18 20.99
C ASP A 205 -13.29 26.87 20.98
N ASP A 206 -13.60 27.60 22.06
CA ASP A 206 -14.84 28.40 22.24
C ASP A 206 -16.16 27.62 22.04
N GLY A 207 -16.16 26.31 22.28
CA GLY A 207 -17.31 25.44 22.08
C GLY A 207 -17.59 25.06 20.63
N ASP A 208 -16.65 25.35 19.71
CA ASP A 208 -16.78 25.01 18.29
C ASP A 208 -16.71 23.50 18.06
N LEU A 209 -17.79 22.95 17.49
CA LEU A 209 -17.92 21.54 17.12
C LEU A 209 -17.79 21.30 15.61
N THR A 210 -17.22 22.23 14.84
CA THR A 210 -17.08 22.08 13.39
C THR A 210 -15.88 21.25 12.97
N GLY A 211 -15.00 20.86 13.90
CA GLY A 211 -13.77 20.11 13.57
C GLY A 211 -13.03 19.59 14.78
N ASP A 212 -11.73 19.44 14.58
CA ASP A 212 -10.80 18.66 15.36
C ASP A 212 -11.21 17.18 15.39
N TYR A 213 -11.54 16.69 14.17
CA TYR A 213 -12.00 15.33 13.91
C TYR A 213 -11.01 14.54 13.08
N GLN A 214 -10.91 13.24 13.38
CA GLN A 214 -10.31 12.23 12.52
C GLN A 214 -11.27 11.06 12.40
N VAL A 215 -11.48 10.57 11.18
CA VAL A 215 -12.21 9.35 10.87
C VAL A 215 -11.40 8.47 9.93
N GLU A 216 -11.65 7.18 9.97
CA GLU A 216 -11.02 6.21 9.09
C GLU A 216 -12.09 5.48 8.26
N ILE A 217 -11.98 5.50 6.93
CA ILE A 217 -12.82 4.63 6.11
C ILE A 217 -12.24 3.24 6.22
N ASP A 218 -13.00 2.33 6.80
CA ASP A 218 -12.62 0.93 7.02
C ASP A 218 -13.88 0.04 7.15
N ARG A 219 -13.70 -1.18 7.68
CA ARG A 219 -14.75 -2.15 7.95
C ARG A 219 -15.69 -1.68 9.06
N ASP A 220 -16.79 -2.38 9.20
CA ASP A 220 -17.75 -2.20 10.30
C ASP A 220 -17.46 -3.15 11.47
N ASP A 221 -16.18 -3.36 11.79
CA ASP A 221 -15.71 -4.29 12.85
C ASP A 221 -15.42 -3.59 14.19
N GLU A 222 -15.57 -2.27 14.27
CA GLU A 222 -15.55 -1.51 15.54
C GLU A 222 -16.94 -1.51 16.20
N PRO A 223 -17.01 -1.35 17.53
CA PRO A 223 -18.29 -1.36 18.27
C PRO A 223 -19.27 -0.28 17.81
N GLU A 224 -18.78 0.89 17.46
CA GLU A 224 -19.55 2.00 16.93
C GLU A 224 -18.83 2.66 15.75
N TYR A 225 -19.60 3.03 14.74
CA TYR A 225 -19.13 3.67 13.52
C TYR A 225 -20.25 4.51 12.90
N TYR A 226 -19.92 5.34 11.94
CA TYR A 226 -20.90 6.06 11.12
C TYR A 226 -20.99 5.47 9.72
N GLN A 227 -22.19 5.16 9.26
CA GLN A 227 -22.44 4.77 7.88
C GLN A 227 -22.97 5.95 7.06
N SER A 228 -22.33 6.20 5.93
CA SER A 228 -22.78 7.22 4.98
C SER A 228 -24.24 7.04 4.58
N LYS A 229 -24.92 8.15 4.36
CA LYS A 229 -26.26 8.18 3.75
C LYS A 229 -26.23 7.79 2.27
N TYR A 230 -25.07 7.85 1.64
CA TYR A 230 -24.85 7.56 0.23
C TYR A 230 -24.20 6.19 0.04
N HIS A 231 -24.19 5.73 -1.20
CA HIS A 231 -23.61 4.46 -1.59
C HIS A 231 -22.37 4.68 -2.46
N PRO A 232 -21.43 3.72 -2.49
CA PRO A 232 -20.44 3.66 -3.55
C PRO A 232 -21.12 3.58 -4.92
N VAL A 233 -20.39 3.91 -5.97
CA VAL A 233 -20.91 3.82 -7.36
C VAL A 233 -20.09 2.84 -8.19
N ASP A 234 -20.75 2.28 -9.22
CA ASP A 234 -20.10 1.45 -10.23
C ASP A 234 -19.29 2.30 -11.23
N GLY A 235 -18.66 1.66 -12.22
CA GLY A 235 -17.90 2.34 -13.27
C GLY A 235 -18.72 3.28 -14.18
N ASN A 236 -20.05 3.23 -14.10
CA ASN A 236 -20.97 4.11 -14.81
C ASN A 236 -21.57 5.22 -13.93
N GLY A 237 -21.19 5.25 -12.65
CA GLY A 237 -21.69 6.23 -11.68
C GLY A 237 -23.03 5.88 -11.05
N ASN A 238 -23.54 4.64 -11.21
CA ASN A 238 -24.77 4.17 -10.58
C ASN A 238 -24.51 3.69 -9.15
N ASP A 239 -25.42 4.01 -8.24
CA ASP A 239 -25.30 3.62 -6.83
C ASP A 239 -25.32 2.08 -6.65
N ILE A 240 -24.33 1.55 -5.93
CA ILE A 240 -24.26 0.14 -5.51
C ILE A 240 -24.93 0.03 -4.15
N THR A 241 -26.25 -0.10 -4.15
CA THR A 241 -27.08 -0.01 -2.93
C THR A 241 -26.88 -1.13 -1.91
N SER A 242 -26.19 -2.22 -2.31
CA SER A 242 -25.82 -3.32 -1.40
C SER A 242 -24.66 -2.97 -0.46
N ASN A 243 -23.89 -1.92 -0.76
CA ASN A 243 -22.70 -1.54 -0.02
C ASN A 243 -22.88 -0.16 0.64
N LYS A 244 -22.15 0.04 1.72
CA LYS A 244 -22.09 1.30 2.46
C LYS A 244 -20.65 1.79 2.55
N ILE A 245 -20.49 3.09 2.76
CA ILE A 245 -19.22 3.70 3.16
C ILE A 245 -19.26 3.79 4.69
N THR A 246 -18.31 3.13 5.34
CA THR A 246 -18.22 3.10 6.80
C THR A 246 -17.09 3.99 7.28
N TYR A 247 -17.38 4.87 8.22
CA TYR A 247 -16.42 5.74 8.88
C TYR A 247 -16.28 5.29 10.33
N GLN A 248 -15.11 4.75 10.67
CA GLN A 248 -14.74 4.47 12.07
C GLN A 248 -14.31 5.77 12.75
N TYR A 249 -14.60 5.90 14.02
CA TYR A 249 -14.17 7.03 14.83
C TYR A 249 -12.72 6.85 15.28
N SER A 250 -11.89 7.88 15.10
CA SER A 250 -10.47 7.82 15.45
C SER A 250 -10.03 8.95 16.38
N ALA A 251 -10.54 10.15 16.16
CA ALA A 251 -10.46 11.26 17.12
C ALA A 251 -11.69 12.16 16.94
N PRO A 252 -12.57 12.21 17.92
CA PRO A 252 -12.61 11.36 19.13
C PRO A 252 -12.84 9.88 18.80
N ASP A 253 -12.37 8.97 19.66
CA ASP A 253 -12.76 7.56 19.66
C ASP A 253 -14.23 7.44 20.12
N TYR A 254 -14.89 6.33 19.82
CA TYR A 254 -16.29 6.14 20.19
C TYR A 254 -16.52 6.21 21.72
N GLU A 255 -15.53 5.79 22.52
CA GLU A 255 -15.57 5.86 23.98
C GLU A 255 -15.48 7.30 24.50
N ASP A 256 -14.78 8.19 23.78
CA ASP A 256 -14.54 9.56 24.20
C ASP A 256 -15.80 10.45 24.13
N PHE A 257 -16.79 10.11 23.29
CA PHE A 257 -18.01 10.93 23.13
C PHE A 257 -18.80 11.16 24.42
N ALA A 258 -18.66 10.27 25.40
CA ALA A 258 -19.34 10.43 26.69
C ALA A 258 -18.75 11.57 27.54
N GLU A 259 -17.50 11.93 27.32
CA GLU A 259 -16.75 12.97 28.05
C GLU A 259 -16.72 14.31 27.30
N LEU A 260 -17.13 14.33 26.03
CA LEU A 260 -17.12 15.52 25.18
C LEU A 260 -18.42 16.32 25.27
N PRO A 261 -18.45 17.58 24.79
CA PRO A 261 -19.64 18.39 24.77
C PRO A 261 -20.83 17.69 24.10
N PRO A 262 -22.06 17.83 24.63
CA PRO A 262 -23.26 17.28 23.99
C PRO A 262 -23.40 17.76 22.54
N GLY A 263 -23.76 16.85 21.63
CA GLY A 263 -23.89 17.15 20.20
C GLY A 263 -22.64 16.97 19.37
N THR A 264 -21.50 16.59 19.98
CA THR A 264 -20.22 16.38 19.24
C THR A 264 -20.35 15.29 18.17
N ARG A 265 -21.02 14.18 18.48
CA ARG A 265 -21.23 13.08 17.52
C ARG A 265 -22.08 13.51 16.33
N GLU A 266 -23.18 14.18 16.59
CA GLU A 266 -24.08 14.72 15.56
C GLU A 266 -23.37 15.78 14.69
N ALA A 267 -22.52 16.59 15.31
CA ALA A 267 -21.72 17.57 14.60
C ALA A 267 -20.69 16.91 13.68
N LEU A 268 -19.99 15.85 14.13
CA LEU A 268 -19.09 15.06 13.28
C LEU A 268 -19.85 14.46 12.09
N HIS A 269 -21.00 13.80 12.33
CA HIS A 269 -21.82 13.23 11.26
C HIS A 269 -22.23 14.30 10.25
N LYS A 270 -22.61 15.49 10.74
CA LYS A 270 -22.97 16.60 9.87
C LYS A 270 -21.79 17.06 9.00
N GLN A 271 -20.56 17.11 9.52
CA GLN A 271 -19.39 17.48 8.74
C GLN A 271 -19.11 16.47 7.60
N ILE A 272 -19.31 15.18 7.86
CA ILE A 272 -19.20 14.12 6.83
C ILE A 272 -20.34 14.28 5.81
N ASP A 273 -21.58 14.43 6.28
CA ASP A 273 -22.75 14.59 5.42
C ASP A 273 -22.64 15.79 4.50
N ASP A 274 -22.22 16.95 5.03
CA ASP A 274 -22.07 18.19 4.26
C ASP A 274 -21.01 18.02 3.16
N MET A 275 -19.89 17.37 3.47
CA MET A 275 -18.86 17.05 2.50
C MET A 275 -19.43 16.15 1.39
N GLU A 276 -20.04 15.02 1.75
CA GLU A 276 -20.58 14.06 0.79
C GLU A 276 -21.72 14.64 -0.04
N ALA A 277 -22.63 15.40 0.60
CA ALA A 277 -23.75 16.07 -0.07
C ALA A 277 -23.24 17.05 -1.15
N SER A 278 -22.12 17.73 -0.92
CA SER A 278 -21.55 18.68 -1.87
C SER A 278 -21.26 18.05 -3.23
N PHE A 279 -20.88 16.77 -3.26
CA PHE A 279 -20.62 16.02 -4.49
C PHE A 279 -21.90 15.55 -5.22
N ARG A 280 -23.07 15.58 -4.56
CA ARG A 280 -24.36 15.13 -5.12
C ARG A 280 -25.19 16.28 -5.71
N THR A 281 -24.66 17.49 -5.70
CA THR A 281 -25.32 18.67 -6.29
C THR A 281 -24.99 18.80 -7.77
N ASP A 282 -25.85 19.49 -8.53
CA ASP A 282 -25.60 19.81 -9.94
C ASP A 282 -24.44 20.80 -10.12
N TYR A 283 -24.07 21.50 -9.05
CA TYR A 283 -22.97 22.47 -9.02
C TYR A 283 -21.75 21.96 -8.22
N TYR A 284 -21.59 20.64 -8.12
CA TYR A 284 -20.50 20.06 -7.31
C TYR A 284 -19.10 20.55 -7.72
N THR A 285 -18.88 20.93 -8.98
CA THR A 285 -17.61 21.47 -9.48
C THR A 285 -17.45 22.99 -9.28
N ASP A 286 -18.49 23.67 -8.79
CA ASP A 286 -18.45 25.12 -8.53
C ASP A 286 -17.39 25.41 -7.43
N PRO A 287 -16.44 26.32 -7.66
CA PRO A 287 -15.33 26.53 -6.72
C PRO A 287 -15.74 27.08 -5.36
N GLU A 288 -16.90 27.78 -5.26
CA GLU A 288 -17.35 28.42 -4.03
C GLU A 288 -18.43 27.61 -3.29
N ARG A 289 -19.24 26.83 -4.00
CA ARG A 289 -20.41 26.11 -3.46
C ARG A 289 -20.28 24.60 -3.53
N GLY A 290 -19.39 24.09 -4.40
CA GLY A 290 -19.15 22.68 -4.58
C GLY A 290 -18.18 22.08 -3.56
N TYR A 291 -17.63 20.92 -3.89
CA TYR A 291 -16.77 20.14 -2.99
C TYR A 291 -15.51 20.89 -2.53
N ARG A 292 -14.99 21.84 -3.32
CA ARG A 292 -13.79 22.64 -3.01
C ARG A 292 -13.95 23.48 -1.73
N LYS A 293 -15.18 23.71 -1.29
CA LYS A 293 -15.49 24.33 0.00
C LYS A 293 -15.23 23.39 1.18
N TYR A 294 -15.34 22.08 0.99
CA TYR A 294 -15.35 21.09 2.07
C TYR A 294 -14.08 20.26 2.16
N ILE A 295 -13.34 20.10 1.07
CA ILE A 295 -12.09 19.35 1.04
C ILE A 295 -10.89 20.22 0.67
N ASP A 296 -9.75 19.98 1.29
CA ASP A 296 -8.47 20.48 0.79
C ASP A 296 -8.07 19.69 -0.45
N VAL A 297 -8.30 20.28 -1.60
CA VAL A 297 -8.08 19.62 -2.90
C VAL A 297 -6.66 19.14 -3.07
N THR A 298 -5.68 19.90 -2.57
CA THR A 298 -4.26 19.51 -2.66
C THR A 298 -3.99 18.24 -1.85
N SER A 299 -4.51 18.16 -0.63
CA SER A 299 -4.37 16.96 0.21
C SER A 299 -5.03 15.72 -0.42
N PHE A 300 -6.19 15.88 -1.07
CA PHE A 300 -6.87 14.78 -1.78
C PHE A 300 -6.11 14.35 -3.04
N ILE A 301 -5.51 15.29 -3.77
CA ILE A 301 -4.64 14.99 -4.91
C ILE A 301 -3.37 14.24 -4.44
N ASP A 302 -2.74 14.71 -3.37
CA ASP A 302 -1.53 14.08 -2.84
C ASP A 302 -1.82 12.65 -2.35
N TYR A 303 -2.99 12.42 -1.71
CA TYR A 303 -3.43 11.08 -1.35
C TYR A 303 -3.70 10.22 -2.59
N MET A 304 -4.41 10.75 -3.59
CA MET A 304 -4.66 10.07 -4.85
C MET A 304 -3.35 9.68 -5.53
N LEU A 305 -2.42 10.61 -5.71
CA LEU A 305 -1.14 10.32 -6.37
C LEU A 305 -0.31 9.28 -5.63
N SER A 306 -0.27 9.33 -4.30
CA SER A 306 0.45 8.35 -3.48
C SER A 306 -0.19 6.95 -3.57
N THR A 307 -1.52 6.89 -3.53
CA THR A 307 -2.29 5.65 -3.64
C THR A 307 -2.18 5.05 -5.04
N GLU A 308 -2.29 5.87 -6.08
CA GLU A 308 -2.15 5.41 -7.46
C GLU A 308 -0.71 5.00 -7.79
N PHE A 309 0.29 5.75 -7.37
CA PHE A 309 1.69 5.39 -7.57
C PHE A 309 2.02 4.03 -6.96
N SER A 310 1.55 3.79 -5.75
CA SER A 310 1.75 2.52 -5.07
C SER A 310 0.78 1.41 -5.50
N PHE A 311 -0.30 1.77 -6.18
CA PHE A 311 -1.45 0.92 -6.48
C PHE A 311 -1.86 0.10 -5.26
N ASN A 312 -2.02 0.81 -4.13
CA ASN A 312 -2.49 0.19 -2.89
C ASN A 312 -3.92 -0.27 -3.05
N ILE A 313 -4.17 -1.58 -3.13
CA ILE A 313 -5.49 -2.15 -3.40
C ILE A 313 -6.51 -1.91 -2.27
N ASP A 314 -6.04 -1.59 -1.08
CA ASP A 314 -6.88 -1.16 0.04
C ASP A 314 -7.13 0.36 0.04
N GLY A 315 -6.34 1.12 -0.70
CA GLY A 315 -6.47 2.56 -0.80
C GLY A 315 -7.87 3.01 -1.21
N TYR A 316 -8.29 4.17 -0.71
CA TYR A 316 -9.62 4.79 -0.81
C TYR A 316 -10.73 4.12 0.01
N ARG A 317 -10.67 2.82 0.28
CA ARG A 317 -11.78 1.99 0.78
C ARG A 317 -11.53 1.32 2.13
N LEU A 318 -10.26 1.20 2.52
CA LEU A 318 -9.80 0.65 3.80
C LEU A 318 -8.61 1.47 4.29
N SER A 319 -8.42 1.53 5.59
CA SER A 319 -7.31 2.24 6.26
C SER A 319 -7.11 3.67 5.74
N THR A 320 -8.20 4.32 5.32
CA THR A 320 -8.18 5.64 4.69
C THR A 320 -8.53 6.72 5.68
N ASN A 321 -7.54 7.47 6.11
CA ASN A 321 -7.65 8.46 7.17
C ASN A 321 -8.00 9.86 6.64
N LEU A 322 -9.11 10.42 7.13
CA LEU A 322 -9.52 11.81 6.91
C LEU A 322 -9.51 12.57 8.24
N TYR A 323 -9.10 13.84 8.21
CA TYR A 323 -9.13 14.71 9.37
C TYR A 323 -9.45 16.15 8.99
N LYS A 324 -9.89 16.94 9.95
CA LYS A 324 -10.12 18.38 9.78
C LYS A 324 -9.96 19.13 11.10
N TYR A 325 -9.58 20.39 11.01
CA TYR A 325 -9.56 21.32 12.15
C TYR A 325 -10.92 22.00 12.32
N SER A 326 -11.20 22.50 13.54
CA SER A 326 -12.37 23.35 13.76
C SER A 326 -12.22 24.71 13.07
N GLU A 327 -13.33 25.31 12.66
CA GLU A 327 -13.31 26.61 11.95
C GLU A 327 -12.73 27.73 12.82
N THR A 328 -13.10 27.78 14.09
CA THR A 328 -12.61 28.78 15.05
C THR A 328 -11.09 28.67 15.24
N ARG A 329 -10.60 27.47 15.46
CA ARG A 329 -9.17 27.22 15.59
C ARG A 329 -8.41 27.51 14.30
N ALA A 330 -8.92 27.07 13.19
CA ALA A 330 -8.31 27.26 11.88
C ALA A 330 -8.16 28.77 11.59
N ALA A 331 -9.19 29.56 11.86
CA ALA A 331 -9.13 31.00 11.69
C ALA A 331 -8.09 31.66 12.61
N ARG A 332 -7.96 31.18 13.86
CA ARG A 332 -6.99 31.70 14.84
C ARG A 332 -5.55 31.34 14.50
N GLU A 333 -5.30 30.11 14.04
CA GLU A 333 -3.96 29.55 13.86
C GLU A 333 -3.48 29.60 12.39
N GLY A 334 -4.33 30.05 11.46
CA GLY A 334 -4.03 30.09 10.02
C GLY A 334 -3.98 28.70 9.40
N LEU A 335 -4.79 27.76 9.91
CA LEU A 335 -4.94 26.40 9.39
C LEU A 335 -6.10 26.34 8.37
N ASP A 336 -6.16 25.26 7.62
CA ASP A 336 -7.27 25.00 6.71
C ASP A 336 -8.32 24.12 7.40
N PRO A 337 -9.59 24.57 7.57
CA PRO A 337 -10.63 23.80 8.25
C PRO A 337 -11.30 22.72 7.39
N ARG A 338 -10.88 22.58 6.13
CA ARG A 338 -11.43 21.58 5.21
C ARG A 338 -10.90 20.18 5.52
N TRP A 339 -11.61 19.15 5.07
CA TRP A 339 -11.17 17.78 5.19
C TRP A 339 -9.86 17.55 4.45
N LYS A 340 -8.93 16.87 5.11
CA LYS A 340 -7.60 16.48 4.63
C LYS A 340 -7.39 14.99 4.80
N MET A 341 -6.35 14.44 4.17
CA MET A 341 -6.01 13.02 4.21
C MET A 341 -4.60 12.78 4.70
N SER A 342 -4.33 11.56 5.19
CA SER A 342 -3.00 11.10 5.59
C SER A 342 -2.76 9.66 5.13
N LEU A 343 -1.49 9.26 5.04
CA LEU A 343 -1.06 7.94 4.53
C LEU A 343 -0.97 6.91 5.66
N TRP A 344 -1.49 5.71 5.40
CA TRP A 344 -1.40 4.56 6.29
C TRP A 344 -1.56 3.25 5.53
N ASP A 345 -0.82 2.18 5.97
CA ASP A 345 -0.96 0.77 5.56
C ASP A 345 -0.73 0.50 4.06
N PHE A 346 0.56 0.46 3.65
CA PHE A 346 0.99 0.21 2.27
C PHE A 346 1.73 -1.11 2.08
N ASN A 347 1.67 -2.02 3.04
CA ASN A 347 2.45 -3.28 3.03
C ASN A 347 2.06 -4.24 1.92
N ILE A 348 0.84 -4.13 1.36
CA ILE A 348 0.34 -4.93 0.23
C ILE A 348 0.37 -4.19 -1.11
N ALA A 349 0.88 -2.97 -1.14
CA ALA A 349 1.04 -2.15 -2.34
C ALA A 349 2.22 -2.61 -3.23
N TYR A 350 2.45 -1.90 -4.31
CA TYR A 350 3.57 -2.13 -5.25
C TYR A 350 3.63 -3.58 -5.77
N GLY A 351 2.49 -4.11 -6.20
CA GLY A 351 2.42 -5.44 -6.76
C GLY A 351 2.52 -6.60 -5.77
N ASN A 352 2.41 -6.34 -4.46
CA ASN A 352 2.53 -7.40 -3.44
C ASN A 352 1.23 -8.22 -3.24
N ALA A 353 0.13 -7.89 -3.90
CA ALA A 353 -1.15 -8.58 -3.75
C ALA A 353 -1.49 -9.45 -4.96
N ASN A 354 -1.94 -10.69 -4.71
CA ASN A 354 -2.38 -11.66 -5.72
C ASN A 354 -3.90 -11.70 -5.91
N TYR A 355 -4.60 -10.67 -5.46
CA TYR A 355 -6.04 -10.50 -5.59
C TYR A 355 -6.39 -9.07 -6.00
N SER A 356 -7.62 -8.87 -6.48
CA SER A 356 -8.10 -7.56 -6.98
C SER A 356 -7.16 -6.91 -8.00
N GLN A 357 -6.42 -7.73 -8.77
CA GLN A 357 -5.46 -7.28 -9.79
C GLN A 357 -4.32 -6.42 -9.21
N GLY A 358 -3.94 -6.66 -7.95
CA GLY A 358 -2.92 -5.87 -7.23
C GLY A 358 -1.52 -5.91 -7.83
N GLU A 359 -1.23 -6.89 -8.68
CA GLU A 359 0.01 -7.01 -9.42
C GLU A 359 0.12 -6.06 -10.63
N ARG A 360 -1.02 -5.53 -11.12
CA ARG A 360 -1.09 -4.73 -12.34
C ARG A 360 -0.46 -3.36 -12.16
N THR A 361 0.17 -2.87 -13.21
CA THR A 361 0.79 -1.53 -13.24
C THR A 361 0.01 -0.53 -14.11
N ASP A 362 -0.97 -0.98 -14.86
CA ASP A 362 -1.68 -0.25 -15.93
C ASP A 362 -3.18 -0.03 -15.66
N LEU A 363 -3.58 -0.10 -14.39
CA LEU A 363 -4.93 0.19 -13.93
C LEU A 363 -4.93 1.36 -12.94
N TRP A 364 -6.09 1.99 -12.76
CA TRP A 364 -6.30 2.98 -11.71
C TRP A 364 -7.03 2.35 -10.51
N GLN A 365 -6.56 2.62 -9.30
CA GLN A 365 -7.20 2.08 -8.09
C GLN A 365 -8.54 2.77 -7.80
N TYR A 366 -8.70 4.04 -8.15
CA TYR A 366 -9.99 4.72 -8.02
C TYR A 366 -11.11 4.06 -8.85
N ASP A 367 -10.78 3.28 -9.89
CA ASP A 367 -11.72 2.49 -10.69
C ASP A 367 -12.01 1.09 -10.11
N PHE A 368 -11.62 0.85 -8.86
CA PHE A 368 -11.78 -0.46 -8.20
C PHE A 368 -13.20 -1.03 -8.35
N ASN A 369 -14.22 -0.21 -8.12
CA ASN A 369 -15.63 -0.61 -8.17
C ASN A 369 -16.11 -1.06 -9.57
N ALA A 370 -15.43 -0.63 -10.62
CA ALA A 370 -15.74 -1.07 -11.98
C ALA A 370 -15.25 -2.51 -12.27
N ARG A 371 -14.33 -3.02 -11.47
CA ARG A 371 -13.63 -4.28 -11.73
C ARG A 371 -13.84 -5.33 -10.65
N ASN A 372 -14.21 -4.93 -9.45
CA ASN A 372 -14.26 -5.81 -8.30
C ASN A 372 -15.63 -5.76 -7.60
N SER A 373 -15.99 -6.88 -6.99
CA SER A 373 -17.09 -6.99 -6.05
C SER A 373 -16.50 -7.31 -4.68
N ASP A 374 -16.60 -6.40 -3.76
CA ASP A 374 -16.02 -6.48 -2.41
C ASP A 374 -17.00 -5.83 -1.41
N PRO A 375 -17.05 -6.26 -0.15
CA PRO A 375 -17.86 -5.58 0.87
C PRO A 375 -17.50 -4.11 1.08
N GLN A 376 -16.22 -3.77 0.97
CA GLN A 376 -15.72 -2.40 1.05
C GLN A 376 -15.36 -1.90 -0.35
N LEU A 377 -16.01 -0.83 -0.77
CA LEU A 377 -15.86 -0.21 -2.08
C LEU A 377 -15.35 1.22 -1.95
N VAL A 378 -14.76 1.71 -3.03
CA VAL A 378 -14.27 3.09 -3.14
C VAL A 378 -15.46 4.05 -3.02
N PRO A 379 -15.39 5.09 -2.17
CA PRO A 379 -16.45 6.08 -2.01
C PRO A 379 -16.80 6.79 -3.32
N PHE A 380 -18.08 7.08 -3.53
CA PHE A 380 -18.62 7.67 -4.75
C PHE A 380 -18.00 9.01 -5.14
N TRP A 381 -17.51 9.77 -4.17
CA TRP A 381 -16.92 11.09 -4.42
C TRP A 381 -15.57 11.00 -5.15
N TRP A 382 -14.84 9.86 -5.11
CA TRP A 382 -13.68 9.64 -5.97
C TRP A 382 -14.08 9.55 -7.45
N TYR A 383 -15.20 8.88 -7.76
CA TYR A 383 -15.76 8.90 -9.11
C TYR A 383 -16.05 10.33 -9.56
N LYS A 384 -16.67 11.16 -8.72
CA LYS A 384 -16.98 12.56 -9.02
C LYS A 384 -15.71 13.39 -9.25
N LEU A 385 -14.70 13.24 -8.39
CA LEU A 385 -13.42 13.95 -8.51
C LEU A 385 -12.70 13.60 -9.82
N THR A 386 -12.61 12.32 -10.17
CA THR A 386 -11.92 11.87 -11.40
C THR A 386 -12.68 12.22 -12.67
N HIS A 387 -13.97 12.56 -12.59
CA HIS A 387 -14.78 13.08 -13.69
C HIS A 387 -14.83 14.62 -13.74
N ASP A 388 -14.27 15.33 -12.77
CA ASP A 388 -14.08 16.78 -12.85
C ASP A 388 -12.77 17.09 -13.59
N LYS A 389 -12.91 17.72 -14.78
CA LYS A 389 -11.76 18.11 -15.61
C LYS A 389 -10.80 19.07 -14.88
N SER A 390 -11.33 19.96 -14.02
CA SER A 390 -10.52 20.91 -13.27
C SER A 390 -9.66 20.17 -12.25
N PHE A 391 -10.25 19.23 -11.48
CA PHE A 391 -9.53 18.40 -10.54
C PHE A 391 -8.44 17.56 -11.25
N MET A 392 -8.77 16.91 -12.35
CA MET A 392 -7.81 16.10 -13.10
C MET A 392 -6.69 16.93 -13.75
N ASN A 393 -6.92 18.20 -14.08
CA ASN A 393 -5.84 19.10 -14.48
C ASN A 393 -4.92 19.44 -13.30
N ASP A 394 -5.47 19.69 -12.11
CA ASP A 394 -4.68 19.90 -10.90
C ASP A 394 -3.84 18.65 -10.56
N VAL A 395 -4.41 17.44 -10.72
CA VAL A 395 -3.69 16.14 -10.58
C VAL A 395 -2.50 16.06 -11.53
N LYS A 396 -2.68 16.41 -12.81
CA LYS A 396 -1.59 16.40 -13.82
C LYS A 396 -0.46 17.34 -13.45
N LEU A 397 -0.79 18.57 -13.07
CA LEU A 397 0.20 19.57 -12.64
C LEU A 397 0.95 19.09 -11.38
N ARG A 398 0.23 18.49 -10.43
CA ARG A 398 0.83 17.98 -9.21
C ARG A 398 1.72 16.77 -9.47
N TRP A 399 1.33 15.86 -10.38
CA TRP A 399 2.18 14.75 -10.80
C TRP A 399 3.47 15.22 -11.44
N GLN A 400 3.43 16.26 -12.27
CA GLN A 400 4.64 16.87 -12.84
C GLN A 400 5.58 17.41 -11.74
N GLN A 401 5.03 18.05 -10.69
CA GLN A 401 5.83 18.47 -9.54
C GLN A 401 6.46 17.28 -8.82
N TYR A 402 5.71 16.19 -8.62
CA TYR A 402 6.20 14.95 -8.02
C TYR A 402 7.37 14.37 -8.81
N ARG A 403 7.23 14.27 -10.15
CA ARG A 403 8.26 13.74 -11.04
C ARG A 403 9.52 14.60 -11.10
N ASN A 404 9.40 15.90 -10.86
CA ASN A 404 10.53 16.83 -10.72
C ASN A 404 11.15 16.81 -9.32
N GLY A 405 10.68 15.99 -8.40
CA GLY A 405 11.09 15.93 -7.00
C GLY A 405 11.30 14.49 -6.50
N GLN A 406 10.63 14.17 -5.38
CA GLN A 406 10.80 12.90 -4.67
C GLN A 406 10.39 11.65 -5.48
N TYR A 407 9.59 11.84 -6.53
CA TYR A 407 9.13 10.76 -7.39
C TYR A 407 9.88 10.72 -8.75
N SER A 408 11.04 11.40 -8.88
CA SER A 408 11.94 11.16 -10.01
C SER A 408 12.51 9.73 -9.95
N ASP A 409 12.91 9.18 -11.08
CA ASP A 409 13.41 7.80 -11.14
C ASP A 409 14.64 7.64 -10.23
N GLU A 410 15.55 8.62 -10.25
CA GLU A 410 16.73 8.62 -9.40
C GLU A 410 16.39 8.73 -7.92
N ALA A 411 15.44 9.59 -7.54
CA ALA A 411 15.04 9.77 -6.13
C ALA A 411 14.38 8.49 -5.59
N ILE A 412 13.52 7.84 -6.37
CA ILE A 412 12.89 6.57 -6.01
C ILE A 412 13.95 5.48 -5.83
N GLU A 413 14.86 5.30 -6.79
CA GLU A 413 15.89 4.27 -6.72
C GLU A 413 16.85 4.50 -5.54
N MET A 414 17.32 5.72 -5.34
CA MET A 414 18.16 6.07 -4.19
C MET A 414 17.44 5.79 -2.87
N LYS A 415 16.15 6.06 -2.76
CA LYS A 415 15.36 5.79 -1.55
C LYS A 415 15.24 4.29 -1.29
N ILE A 416 14.91 3.50 -2.31
CA ILE A 416 14.84 2.03 -2.20
C ILE A 416 16.20 1.46 -1.76
N ASP A 417 17.29 1.88 -2.39
CA ASP A 417 18.63 1.40 -2.07
C ASP A 417 19.07 1.80 -0.65
N SER A 418 18.74 3.02 -0.23
CA SER A 418 19.02 3.49 1.13
C SER A 418 18.29 2.65 2.17
N LEU A 419 16.97 2.43 2.01
CA LEU A 419 16.18 1.62 2.94
C LEU A 419 16.64 0.16 2.97
N THR A 420 16.92 -0.41 1.80
CA THR A 420 17.43 -1.77 1.66
C THR A 420 18.79 -1.94 2.35
N ASN A 421 19.68 -0.96 2.19
CA ASN A 421 21.00 -1.00 2.81
C ASN A 421 20.95 -0.99 4.35
N ILE A 422 19.98 -0.30 4.96
CA ILE A 422 19.77 -0.35 6.43
C ILE A 422 19.54 -1.79 6.88
N ILE A 423 18.75 -2.55 6.13
CA ILE A 423 18.38 -3.94 6.47
C ILE A 423 19.57 -4.90 6.25
N ILE A 424 20.37 -4.68 5.22
CA ILE A 424 21.47 -5.59 4.83
C ILE A 424 22.72 -5.34 5.67
N SER A 425 23.16 -4.09 5.80
CA SER A 425 24.51 -3.73 6.27
C SER A 425 24.82 -4.16 7.70
N GLY A 426 23.80 -4.21 8.59
CA GLY A 426 23.95 -4.68 9.98
C GLY A 426 23.74 -6.19 10.17
N GLY A 427 23.55 -6.94 9.08
CA GLY A 427 23.29 -8.38 9.12
C GLY A 427 21.88 -8.75 9.60
N ALA A 428 20.97 -7.78 9.70
CA ALA A 428 19.59 -8.00 10.17
C ALA A 428 18.80 -8.87 9.18
N LEU A 429 19.04 -8.73 7.87
CA LEU A 429 18.44 -9.59 6.85
C LEU A 429 18.68 -11.07 7.13
N GLY A 430 19.94 -11.46 7.36
CA GLY A 430 20.32 -12.86 7.62
C GLY A 430 19.68 -13.39 8.91
N ARG A 431 19.65 -12.58 9.97
CA ARG A 431 18.99 -12.94 11.24
C ARG A 431 17.49 -13.10 11.07
N ASN A 432 16.83 -12.17 10.37
CA ASN A 432 15.40 -12.24 10.11
C ASN A 432 15.03 -13.48 9.27
N GLN A 433 15.84 -13.80 8.24
CA GLN A 433 15.63 -15.01 7.42
C GLN A 433 15.85 -16.29 8.24
N SER A 434 16.84 -16.32 9.14
CA SER A 434 17.05 -17.46 10.05
C SER A 434 15.86 -17.64 10.99
N ALA A 435 15.21 -16.56 11.40
CA ALA A 435 14.02 -16.62 12.26
C ALA A 435 12.76 -17.04 11.48
N TRP A 436 12.50 -16.43 10.35
CA TRP A 436 11.21 -16.55 9.65
C TRP A 436 11.27 -17.22 8.28
N ASN A 437 12.38 -17.60 7.76
CA ASN A 437 12.61 -18.36 6.51
C ASN A 437 11.44 -18.31 5.48
N ILE A 438 11.08 -17.12 5.02
CA ILE A 438 9.94 -16.88 4.12
C ILE A 438 10.35 -16.57 2.67
N ILE A 439 11.62 -16.26 2.41
CA ILE A 439 12.13 -16.09 1.04
C ILE A 439 12.04 -17.43 0.31
N GLY A 440 11.62 -17.40 -0.96
CA GLY A 440 11.37 -18.61 -1.74
C GLY A 440 10.04 -19.33 -1.41
N ARG A 441 9.23 -18.77 -0.49
CA ARG A 441 7.94 -19.38 -0.08
C ARG A 441 6.81 -18.40 -0.33
N SER A 442 5.66 -18.91 -0.76
CA SER A 442 4.45 -18.10 -0.86
C SER A 442 3.92 -17.79 0.54
N VAL A 443 3.70 -16.50 0.81
CA VAL A 443 3.02 -15.97 1.98
C VAL A 443 1.87 -15.11 1.48
N TRP A 444 0.64 -15.39 1.92
CA TRP A 444 -0.50 -14.56 1.51
C TRP A 444 -0.26 -13.08 1.89
N PRO A 445 -0.51 -12.11 1.00
CA PRO A 445 -1.08 -12.21 -0.33
C PRO A 445 -0.07 -12.10 -1.49
N ASN A 446 1.17 -12.58 -1.34
CA ASN A 446 2.19 -12.37 -2.37
C ASN A 446 1.73 -12.82 -3.76
N TYR A 447 1.84 -11.93 -4.73
CA TYR A 447 1.80 -12.25 -6.16
C TYR A 447 3.13 -12.84 -6.62
N TYR A 448 4.23 -12.15 -6.31
CA TYR A 448 5.58 -12.58 -6.64
C TYR A 448 6.26 -13.30 -5.47
N VAL A 449 7.10 -14.28 -5.79
CA VAL A 449 7.89 -15.04 -4.82
C VAL A 449 9.34 -15.13 -5.29
N GLY A 450 10.18 -14.21 -4.84
CA GLY A 450 11.62 -14.20 -5.13
C GLY A 450 12.35 -15.33 -4.41
N GLN A 451 13.38 -15.87 -5.03
CA GLN A 451 14.25 -16.90 -4.44
C GLN A 451 15.30 -16.30 -3.52
N THR A 452 15.60 -15.03 -3.70
CA THR A 452 16.53 -14.24 -2.87
C THR A 452 15.85 -12.93 -2.45
N TYR A 453 16.41 -12.26 -1.46
CA TYR A 453 15.98 -10.90 -1.11
C TYR A 453 16.23 -9.90 -2.25
N GLY A 454 17.32 -10.11 -3.01
CA GLY A 454 17.61 -9.32 -4.20
C GLY A 454 16.50 -9.41 -5.25
N ASP A 455 15.93 -10.61 -5.47
CA ASP A 455 14.81 -10.78 -6.41
C ASP A 455 13.57 -10.01 -5.96
N GLU A 456 13.29 -9.96 -4.66
CA GLU A 456 12.14 -9.19 -4.11
C GLU A 456 12.33 -7.68 -4.30
N ILE A 457 13.56 -7.17 -4.16
CA ILE A 457 13.90 -5.76 -4.39
C ILE A 457 13.87 -5.43 -5.88
N GLU A 458 14.38 -6.30 -6.74
CA GLU A 458 14.35 -6.08 -8.18
C GLU A 458 12.93 -6.13 -8.74
N TYR A 459 12.09 -7.04 -8.22
CA TYR A 459 10.66 -7.05 -8.54
C TYR A 459 9.99 -5.71 -8.15
N LEU A 460 10.24 -5.22 -6.95
CA LEU A 460 9.70 -3.93 -6.48
C LEU A 460 10.14 -2.78 -7.40
N LYS A 461 11.43 -2.69 -7.74
CA LYS A 461 11.96 -1.65 -8.64
C LYS A 461 11.33 -1.74 -10.03
N ASN A 462 11.25 -2.93 -10.60
CA ASN A 462 10.67 -3.14 -11.94
C ASN A 462 9.18 -2.82 -11.96
N TRP A 463 8.44 -3.22 -10.90
CA TRP A 463 7.03 -2.89 -10.77
C TRP A 463 6.83 -1.36 -10.74
N ILE A 464 7.62 -0.65 -9.94
CA ILE A 464 7.55 0.82 -9.82
C ILE A 464 7.89 1.49 -11.17
N ARG A 465 8.95 1.07 -11.88
CA ARG A 465 9.29 1.61 -13.20
C ARG A 465 8.12 1.49 -14.18
N ASN A 466 7.49 0.31 -14.26
CA ASN A 466 6.34 0.11 -15.12
C ASN A 466 5.14 0.97 -14.69
N ARG A 467 4.93 1.15 -13.38
CA ARG A 467 3.88 2.00 -12.84
C ARG A 467 4.09 3.48 -13.20
N VAL A 468 5.32 3.95 -13.08
CA VAL A 468 5.70 5.32 -13.47
C VAL A 468 5.47 5.54 -14.96
N ILE A 469 5.88 4.62 -15.83
CA ILE A 469 5.63 4.69 -17.27
C ILE A 469 4.13 4.84 -17.56
N PHE A 470 3.28 4.04 -16.90
CA PHE A 470 1.84 4.15 -17.07
C PHE A 470 1.30 5.52 -16.62
N MET A 471 1.70 5.98 -15.42
CA MET A 471 1.22 7.25 -14.87
C MET A 471 1.72 8.45 -15.68
N ASP A 472 2.99 8.46 -16.08
CA ASP A 472 3.57 9.51 -16.93
C ASP A 472 2.82 9.62 -18.25
N LYS A 473 2.57 8.50 -18.90
CA LYS A 473 1.78 8.45 -20.13
C LYS A 473 0.37 9.04 -20.00
N LYS A 474 -0.26 8.87 -18.82
CA LYS A 474 -1.64 9.30 -18.58
C LYS A 474 -1.74 10.72 -18.03
N LEU A 475 -0.74 11.18 -17.29
CA LEU A 475 -0.81 12.44 -16.53
C LEU A 475 0.12 13.52 -17.06
N LEU A 476 1.27 13.20 -17.64
CA LEU A 476 2.16 14.20 -18.20
C LEU A 476 1.71 14.63 -19.61
N PRO A 477 1.97 15.87 -19.99
CA PRO A 477 1.79 16.28 -21.37
C PRO A 477 2.67 15.42 -22.29
N ARG A 478 2.13 15.00 -23.40
CA ARG A 478 2.94 14.35 -24.43
C ARG A 478 4.03 15.33 -24.88
N ASP A 479 5.28 14.89 -24.83
CA ASP A 479 6.38 15.70 -25.39
C ASP A 479 6.21 15.77 -26.92
N PRO A 480 5.90 16.92 -27.50
CA PRO A 480 5.68 17.05 -28.92
C PRO A 480 6.97 16.85 -29.76
N SER A 481 8.13 16.83 -29.10
CA SER A 481 9.42 16.57 -29.77
C SER A 481 9.73 15.08 -29.93
N ILE A 482 9.00 14.19 -29.23
CA ILE A 482 9.17 12.74 -29.38
C ILE A 482 8.41 12.27 -30.62
N HIS A 483 9.15 11.87 -31.64
CA HIS A 483 8.62 11.28 -32.85
C HIS A 483 9.06 9.83 -32.95
N TYR A 484 8.10 8.90 -32.94
CA TYR A 484 8.37 7.50 -33.22
C TYR A 484 8.43 7.28 -34.74
N VAL A 485 9.52 6.71 -35.20
CA VAL A 485 9.72 6.39 -36.62
C VAL A 485 9.88 4.88 -36.73
N PRO A 486 9.09 4.20 -37.57
CA PRO A 486 9.26 2.78 -37.82
C PRO A 486 10.66 2.47 -38.34
N VAL A 487 11.24 1.39 -37.88
CA VAL A 487 12.56 0.92 -38.27
C VAL A 487 12.45 -0.47 -38.91
N ASP A 488 12.90 -0.61 -40.14
CA ASP A 488 12.78 -1.87 -40.85
C ASP A 488 13.82 -2.90 -40.34
N VAL A 489 13.31 -4.09 -40.06
CA VAL A 489 14.14 -5.26 -39.69
C VAL A 489 14.44 -6.05 -40.96
N VAL A 490 15.70 -6.09 -41.34
CA VAL A 490 16.14 -6.80 -42.57
C VAL A 490 16.57 -8.23 -42.31
N ARG A 491 16.86 -8.59 -41.06
CA ARG A 491 17.23 -9.95 -40.66
C ARG A 491 16.96 -10.19 -39.19
N GLY A 492 16.67 -11.43 -38.86
CA GLY A 492 16.48 -11.87 -37.45
C GLY A 492 15.17 -12.61 -37.23
N TRP A 493 14.20 -12.47 -38.13
CA TRP A 493 12.97 -13.24 -38.06
C TRP A 493 13.26 -14.72 -38.35
N ASN A 494 12.92 -15.61 -37.42
CA ASN A 494 13.17 -17.04 -37.48
C ASN A 494 11.92 -17.89 -37.23
N GLY A 495 10.79 -17.27 -36.95
CA GLY A 495 9.51 -17.93 -36.74
C GLY A 495 8.42 -17.27 -37.57
N ASP A 496 7.60 -18.10 -38.20
CA ASP A 496 6.33 -17.69 -38.82
C ASP A 496 5.22 -18.00 -37.84
N VAL A 497 4.58 -16.97 -37.26
CA VAL A 497 3.63 -17.09 -36.16
C VAL A 497 2.23 -16.56 -36.47
N VAL A 498 2.01 -16.07 -37.71
CA VAL A 498 0.74 -15.51 -38.17
C VAL A 498 0.13 -16.36 -39.28
N ILE A 499 -1.09 -16.84 -39.10
CA ILE A 499 -1.87 -17.55 -40.13
C ILE A 499 -2.54 -16.50 -41.03
N GLU A 500 -2.14 -16.45 -42.29
CA GLU A 500 -2.57 -15.47 -43.29
C GLU A 500 -3.62 -16.01 -44.28
N ALA A 501 -3.83 -17.33 -44.33
CA ALA A 501 -4.75 -17.96 -45.26
C ALA A 501 -5.45 -19.21 -44.67
N LEU A 502 -6.60 -19.56 -45.23
CA LEU A 502 -7.31 -20.81 -44.92
C LEU A 502 -7.38 -21.71 -46.17
N PRO A 503 -7.29 -23.06 -45.98
CA PRO A 503 -7.14 -23.76 -44.69
C PRO A 503 -5.76 -23.52 -44.09
N ALA A 504 -5.66 -23.54 -42.75
CA ALA A 504 -4.40 -23.31 -42.04
C ALA A 504 -3.25 -24.27 -42.47
N SER A 505 -3.60 -25.39 -43.08
CA SER A 505 -2.63 -26.33 -43.68
C SER A 505 -1.92 -25.80 -44.94
N SER A 506 -2.37 -24.69 -45.50
CA SER A 506 -1.71 -24.01 -46.64
C SER A 506 -0.75 -22.92 -46.15
N SER A 507 -0.73 -22.59 -44.86
CA SER A 507 0.18 -21.67 -44.20
C SER A 507 1.42 -22.41 -43.69
N THR A 508 2.59 -21.74 -43.71
CA THR A 508 3.85 -22.25 -43.16
C THR A 508 3.98 -21.95 -41.65
N THR A 509 2.94 -21.45 -41.07
CA THR A 509 2.90 -20.91 -39.70
C THR A 509 3.28 -21.94 -38.64
N GLY A 510 4.21 -21.58 -37.79
CA GLY A 510 4.59 -22.31 -36.59
C GLY A 510 3.71 -21.91 -35.41
N ALA A 511 3.48 -22.86 -34.49
CA ALA A 511 2.77 -22.55 -33.25
C ALA A 511 3.66 -21.79 -32.26
N ILE A 512 3.11 -20.77 -31.60
CA ILE A 512 3.80 -20.03 -30.54
C ILE A 512 3.80 -20.86 -29.25
N ASP A 513 2.64 -21.50 -28.95
CA ASP A 513 2.44 -22.29 -27.73
C ASP A 513 1.45 -23.43 -28.03
N GLY A 514 1.93 -24.64 -28.04
CA GLY A 514 1.13 -25.81 -28.39
C GLY A 514 0.55 -25.70 -29.80
N ASN A 515 -0.75 -25.46 -29.92
CA ASN A 515 -1.45 -25.30 -31.22
C ASN A 515 -1.93 -23.85 -31.45
N ARG A 516 -1.34 -22.86 -30.82
CA ARG A 516 -1.77 -21.46 -30.89
C ARG A 516 -0.88 -20.66 -31.81
N SER A 517 -1.50 -19.87 -32.68
CA SER A 517 -0.85 -18.91 -33.56
C SER A 517 -1.70 -17.64 -33.59
N PHE A 518 -1.14 -16.54 -34.07
CA PHE A 518 -1.94 -15.37 -34.41
C PHE A 518 -2.66 -15.62 -35.74
N TYR A 519 -3.73 -14.87 -35.98
CA TYR A 519 -4.46 -14.88 -37.24
C TYR A 519 -4.47 -13.45 -37.80
N SER A 520 -4.33 -13.29 -39.11
CA SER A 520 -4.58 -12.01 -39.77
C SER A 520 -6.08 -11.72 -39.90
N GLU A 521 -6.47 -10.48 -40.16
CA GLU A 521 -7.86 -10.08 -40.43
C GLU A 521 -8.42 -10.73 -41.70
N ALA A 522 -7.57 -11.11 -42.65
CA ALA A 522 -7.97 -11.90 -43.81
C ALA A 522 -8.56 -13.26 -43.42
N VAL A 523 -8.17 -13.82 -42.27
CA VAL A 523 -8.62 -15.10 -41.75
C VAL A 523 -9.73 -14.93 -40.69
N ILE A 524 -9.55 -13.99 -39.75
CA ILE A 524 -10.49 -13.70 -38.66
C ILE A 524 -10.71 -12.21 -38.59
N LYS A 525 -11.90 -11.74 -38.98
CA LYS A 525 -12.23 -10.30 -39.04
C LYS A 525 -12.26 -9.59 -37.68
N GLU A 526 -12.64 -10.29 -36.60
CA GLU A 526 -12.68 -9.73 -35.25
C GLU A 526 -11.52 -10.31 -34.44
N GLY A 527 -10.58 -9.46 -34.03
CA GLY A 527 -9.43 -9.83 -33.22
C GLY A 527 -8.24 -10.39 -33.97
N GLY A 528 -8.26 -10.37 -35.33
CA GLY A 528 -7.11 -10.64 -36.17
C GLY A 528 -6.08 -9.51 -36.15
N LEU A 529 -4.84 -9.83 -36.53
CA LEU A 529 -3.81 -8.82 -36.77
C LEU A 529 -4.14 -8.05 -38.07
N PRO A 530 -3.95 -6.71 -38.13
CA PRO A 530 -4.34 -5.89 -39.26
C PRO A 530 -3.69 -6.32 -40.57
N ASP A 531 -4.44 -6.35 -41.67
CA ASP A 531 -3.93 -6.69 -43.01
C ASP A 531 -2.93 -5.65 -43.54
N ASP A 532 -3.03 -4.39 -43.11
CA ASP A 532 -2.05 -3.35 -43.38
C ASP A 532 -0.77 -3.48 -42.52
N ARG A 533 -0.77 -4.43 -41.58
CA ARG A 533 0.35 -4.74 -40.68
C ARG A 533 0.74 -3.59 -39.74
N VAL A 534 -0.18 -2.67 -39.46
CA VAL A 534 0.07 -1.55 -38.55
C VAL A 534 -0.77 -1.75 -37.29
N VAL A 535 -0.13 -1.91 -36.16
CA VAL A 535 -0.77 -1.97 -34.83
C VAL A 535 -0.50 -0.67 -34.11
N VAL A 536 -1.57 0.04 -33.74
CA VAL A 536 -1.45 1.27 -32.95
C VAL A 536 -1.70 0.94 -31.50
N SER A 537 -0.73 1.22 -30.63
CA SER A 537 -0.88 1.06 -29.20
C SER A 537 -1.83 2.13 -28.61
N ASN A 538 -2.29 1.90 -27.39
CA ASN A 538 -3.03 2.92 -26.63
C ASN A 538 -2.21 4.21 -26.37
N SER A 539 -0.93 4.24 -26.72
CA SER A 539 -0.03 5.41 -26.69
C SER A 539 0.15 6.10 -28.02
N ASP A 540 -0.66 5.74 -29.03
CA ASP A 540 -0.52 6.20 -30.41
C ASP A 540 0.85 5.89 -31.04
N ILE A 541 1.57 4.86 -30.53
CA ILE A 541 2.77 4.36 -31.16
C ILE A 541 2.36 3.36 -32.22
N GLU A 542 2.77 3.60 -33.45
CA GLU A 542 2.56 2.70 -34.57
C GLU A 542 3.66 1.65 -34.63
N TYR A 543 3.28 0.37 -34.58
CA TYR A 543 4.17 -0.76 -34.77
C TYR A 543 3.94 -1.35 -36.15
N HIS A 544 5.01 -1.42 -36.96
CA HIS A 544 4.96 -2.04 -38.27
C HIS A 544 5.37 -3.50 -38.14
N LEU A 545 4.43 -4.39 -38.37
CA LEU A 545 4.65 -5.83 -38.31
C LEU A 545 5.38 -6.32 -39.58
N ALA A 546 6.15 -7.37 -39.43
CA ALA A 546 6.78 -8.04 -40.58
C ALA A 546 5.70 -8.65 -41.52
N SER A 547 6.10 -9.02 -42.75
CA SER A 547 5.19 -9.70 -43.68
C SER A 547 4.67 -10.99 -43.08
N TYR A 548 3.38 -11.25 -43.29
CA TYR A 548 2.75 -12.48 -42.81
C TYR A 548 3.08 -13.69 -43.70
N ASP A 549 3.61 -13.47 -44.90
CA ASP A 549 3.95 -14.53 -45.87
C ASP A 549 5.28 -15.23 -45.60
N GLY A 550 5.71 -15.32 -44.36
CA GLY A 550 6.95 -15.97 -43.98
C GLY A 550 7.38 -15.67 -42.57
N ASN A 551 8.64 -15.85 -42.23
CA ASN A 551 9.13 -15.56 -40.90
C ASN A 551 8.86 -14.10 -40.50
N ASN A 552 8.02 -13.91 -39.49
CA ASN A 552 7.49 -12.63 -39.05
C ASN A 552 7.77 -12.33 -37.57
N ALA A 553 8.47 -13.23 -36.86
CA ALA A 553 8.84 -13.07 -35.47
C ALA A 553 10.25 -13.57 -35.18
N LEU A 554 10.92 -12.96 -34.19
CA LEU A 554 12.05 -13.55 -33.52
C LEU A 554 11.51 -14.49 -32.42
N TYR A 555 11.60 -15.79 -32.69
CA TYR A 555 11.04 -16.82 -31.82
C TYR A 555 12.15 -17.51 -31.01
N LEU A 556 12.01 -17.43 -29.68
CA LEU A 556 12.91 -18.00 -28.70
C LEU A 556 12.16 -19.07 -27.89
N THR A 557 12.66 -20.31 -27.88
CA THR A 557 11.91 -21.47 -27.39
C THR A 557 12.27 -21.93 -25.98
N TYR A 558 13.35 -21.39 -25.40
CA TYR A 558 13.77 -21.75 -24.04
C TYR A 558 14.51 -20.58 -23.35
N SER A 559 14.53 -20.64 -22.02
CA SER A 559 15.21 -19.63 -21.19
C SER A 559 16.71 -19.57 -21.51
N GLY A 560 17.22 -18.36 -21.69
CA GLY A 560 18.63 -18.10 -22.01
C GLY A 560 18.97 -18.20 -23.50
N GLN A 561 18.02 -18.55 -24.37
CA GLN A 561 18.21 -18.46 -25.80
C GLN A 561 18.35 -16.97 -26.21
N ARG A 562 19.24 -16.72 -27.18
CA ARG A 562 19.50 -15.39 -27.75
C ARG A 562 19.20 -15.39 -29.24
N GLY A 563 18.77 -14.25 -29.74
CA GLY A 563 18.59 -13.99 -31.16
C GLY A 563 18.92 -12.55 -31.47
N ASP A 564 19.39 -12.29 -32.69
CA ASP A 564 19.79 -10.97 -33.15
C ASP A 564 18.79 -10.45 -34.18
N ILE A 565 18.34 -9.22 -33.99
CA ILE A 565 17.56 -8.44 -34.94
C ILE A 565 18.51 -7.44 -35.63
N VAL A 566 18.52 -7.39 -36.94
CA VAL A 566 19.33 -6.46 -37.71
C VAL A 566 18.44 -5.48 -38.46
N PHE A 567 18.65 -4.22 -38.20
CA PHE A 567 17.96 -3.12 -38.87
C PHE A 567 18.58 -2.77 -40.22
N ASP A 568 17.81 -2.12 -41.09
CA ASP A 568 18.24 -1.72 -42.43
C ASP A 568 19.45 -0.77 -42.42
N LYS A 569 19.52 0.08 -41.39
CA LYS A 569 20.61 1.05 -41.21
C LYS A 569 20.84 1.35 -39.73
N PRO A 570 22.04 1.83 -39.36
CA PRO A 570 22.28 2.35 -38.00
C PRO A 570 21.44 3.60 -37.73
N PHE A 571 20.92 3.72 -36.52
CA PHE A 571 20.22 4.90 -36.04
C PHE A 571 20.60 5.19 -34.59
N ALA A 572 20.51 6.45 -34.19
CA ALA A 572 20.63 6.86 -32.80
C ALA A 572 19.21 7.12 -32.22
N THR A 573 18.91 6.53 -31.12
CA THR A 573 17.62 6.70 -30.43
C THR A 573 17.81 6.71 -28.94
N SER A 574 16.91 7.43 -28.24
CA SER A 574 16.78 7.37 -26.78
C SER A 574 15.87 6.22 -26.33
N GLU A 575 15.03 5.70 -27.25
CA GLU A 575 14.07 4.65 -26.94
C GLU A 575 13.87 3.75 -28.17
N LEU A 576 13.75 2.45 -27.95
CA LEU A 576 13.36 1.46 -28.95
C LEU A 576 12.13 0.71 -28.46
N CYS A 577 11.01 0.88 -29.17
CA CYS A 577 9.75 0.22 -28.86
C CYS A 577 9.57 -1.05 -29.70
N MET A 578 9.30 -2.17 -29.07
CA MET A 578 9.05 -3.45 -29.72
C MET A 578 7.77 -4.11 -29.15
N LEU A 579 7.05 -4.81 -30.02
CA LEU A 579 5.98 -5.71 -29.57
C LEU A 579 6.58 -7.06 -29.20
N ALA A 580 6.23 -7.55 -28.02
CA ALA A 580 6.64 -8.87 -27.55
C ALA A 580 5.46 -9.62 -26.93
N THR A 581 5.47 -10.93 -27.04
CA THR A 581 4.52 -11.82 -26.37
C THR A 581 5.24 -13.03 -25.84
N SER A 582 4.69 -13.70 -24.83
CA SER A 582 5.17 -14.99 -24.35
C SER A 582 4.05 -16.03 -24.42
N GLY A 583 4.40 -17.26 -24.80
CA GLY A 583 3.55 -18.43 -24.56
C GLY A 583 3.42 -18.71 -23.06
N LYS A 584 2.63 -19.70 -22.69
CA LYS A 584 2.61 -20.15 -21.29
C LYS A 584 3.97 -20.67 -20.87
N GLY A 585 4.67 -19.89 -20.06
CA GLY A 585 5.82 -20.33 -19.29
C GLY A 585 5.42 -20.95 -17.99
#